data_e7765b72b6950aa7d76d1c634cb56a03
#
_entry.id   e7765b72b6950aa7d76d1c634cb56a03
#
_cell.length_a   1.000
_cell.length_b   1.000
_cell.length_c   1.000
_cell.angle_alpha   90.00
_cell.angle_beta   90.00
_cell.angle_gamma   90.00
#
_symmetry.space_group_name_H-M   'P 1'
#
loop_
_entity.id
_entity.type
_entity.pdbx_description
1 polymer ?
#
loop_
_entity_poly.entity_id
_entity_poly.type
_entity_poly.pdbx_seq_one_letter_code
_entity_poly.pdbx_strand_id
1 'polypeptide(L)'
;TQRRILLFTLFMTLVFNAAYGGIELRSKQMRTSDGLPNNSVRYLYQDSKGFLWLATLNGLTYDGNSFLTFRPEIGDKVSLADNRIYDLTEDKNGFLWISTTPELFSCYDLQRACFVDYTGTGALEKNYSSIFVAANGDVWLRHSG
;
A
#
# COMPACT_ATOMS: atom_id res chain seq x y z
N THR A 1 -25.31 -10.58 -54.98
CA THR A 1 -25.99 -10.31 -53.67
C THR A 1 -25.59 -11.33 -52.62
N GLN A 2 -25.62 -12.64 -52.91
CA GLN A 2 -25.25 -13.69 -51.90
C GLN A 2 -23.78 -13.61 -51.47
N ARG A 3 -22.80 -13.35 -52.34
CA ARG A 3 -21.39 -13.16 -51.95
C ARG A 3 -21.17 -11.99 -51.02
N ARG A 4 -21.91 -10.91 -51.13
CA ARG A 4 -21.82 -9.73 -50.23
C ARG A 4 -22.40 -10.02 -48.86
N ILE A 5 -23.48 -10.79 -48.79
CA ILE A 5 -24.07 -11.23 -47.51
C ILE A 5 -23.10 -12.19 -46.79
N LEU A 6 -22.47 -13.14 -47.49
CA LEU A 6 -21.53 -14.10 -46.95
C LEU A 6 -20.26 -13.38 -46.37
N LEU A 7 -19.74 -12.38 -47.09
CA LEU A 7 -18.61 -11.57 -46.62
C LEU A 7 -18.98 -10.72 -45.39
N PHE A 8 -20.20 -10.18 -45.37
CA PHE A 8 -20.66 -9.38 -44.25
C PHE A 8 -20.89 -10.22 -42.99
N THR A 9 -21.46 -11.43 -43.12
CA THR A 9 -21.62 -12.38 -42.01
C THR A 9 -20.27 -12.89 -41.49
N LEU A 10 -19.31 -13.16 -42.38
CA LEU A 10 -17.95 -13.58 -42.00
C LEU A 10 -17.20 -12.45 -41.27
N PHE A 11 -17.36 -11.20 -41.76
CA PHE A 11 -16.75 -10.04 -41.09
C PHE A 11 -17.39 -9.78 -39.73
N MET A 12 -18.71 -9.88 -39.58
CA MET A 12 -19.41 -9.75 -38.29
C MET A 12 -19.02 -10.83 -37.31
N THR A 13 -18.84 -12.08 -37.75
CA THR A 13 -18.38 -13.16 -36.85
C THR A 13 -16.91 -12.96 -36.40
N LEU A 14 -16.06 -12.41 -37.27
CA LEU A 14 -14.67 -12.09 -36.91
C LEU A 14 -14.60 -10.94 -35.89
N VAL A 15 -15.42 -9.88 -36.07
CA VAL A 15 -15.46 -8.73 -35.17
C VAL A 15 -16.05 -9.13 -33.82
N PHE A 16 -17.06 -10.03 -33.79
CA PHE A 16 -17.66 -10.49 -32.52
C PHE A 16 -16.71 -11.35 -31.69
N ASN A 17 -15.81 -12.13 -32.31
CA ASN A 17 -14.82 -12.91 -31.57
C ASN A 17 -13.66 -12.08 -31.01
N ALA A 18 -13.38 -10.90 -31.57
CA ALA A 18 -12.34 -9.99 -31.06
C ALA A 18 -12.78 -9.19 -29.82
N ALA A 19 -14.08 -9.18 -29.48
CA ALA A 19 -14.63 -8.41 -28.37
C ALA A 19 -14.65 -9.15 -27.03
N TYR A 20 -14.37 -10.44 -26.99
CA TYR A 20 -14.26 -11.21 -25.76
C TYR A 20 -12.80 -11.26 -25.29
N GLY A 21 -12.23 -10.12 -24.94
CA GLY A 21 -11.04 -10.06 -24.10
C GLY A 21 -11.43 -10.52 -22.68
N GLY A 22 -11.28 -11.80 -22.39
CA GLY A 22 -11.49 -12.31 -21.04
C GLY A 22 -10.55 -11.59 -20.07
N ILE A 23 -11.05 -11.14 -18.93
CA ILE A 23 -10.23 -10.62 -17.84
C ILE A 23 -9.39 -11.79 -17.34
N GLU A 24 -8.10 -11.79 -17.65
CA GLU A 24 -7.15 -12.76 -17.09
C GLU A 24 -6.80 -12.34 -15.67
N LEU A 25 -7.42 -12.98 -14.69
CA LEU A 25 -7.10 -12.77 -13.28
C LEU A 25 -5.84 -13.58 -12.94
N ARG A 26 -4.74 -12.88 -12.70
CA ARG A 26 -3.53 -13.48 -12.13
C ARG A 26 -3.58 -13.34 -10.62
N SER A 27 -3.64 -14.46 -9.92
CA SER A 27 -3.57 -14.51 -8.46
C SER A 27 -2.23 -15.08 -8.00
N LYS A 28 -1.62 -14.43 -7.00
CA LYS A 28 -0.43 -14.95 -6.30
C LYS A 28 -0.80 -15.08 -4.83
N GLN A 29 -0.68 -16.26 -4.27
CA GLN A 29 -0.87 -16.47 -2.84
C GLN A 29 0.47 -16.29 -2.14
N MET A 30 0.50 -15.48 -1.09
CA MET A 30 1.64 -15.27 -0.21
C MET A 30 1.37 -15.90 1.15
N ARG A 31 2.34 -16.61 1.69
CA ARG A 31 2.23 -17.33 2.97
C ARG A 31 3.46 -17.06 3.84
N THR A 32 3.40 -17.52 5.08
CA THR A 32 4.57 -17.47 5.99
C THR A 32 5.77 -18.26 5.45
N SER A 33 5.54 -19.32 4.66
CA SER A 33 6.60 -20.02 3.94
C SER A 33 7.33 -19.16 2.92
N ASP A 34 6.70 -18.11 2.42
CA ASP A 34 7.26 -17.17 1.46
C ASP A 34 7.96 -15.98 2.12
N GLY A 35 8.01 -15.97 3.46
CA GLY A 35 8.64 -14.93 4.26
C GLY A 35 7.67 -13.92 4.90
N LEU A 36 6.35 -14.11 4.75
CA LEU A 36 5.38 -13.27 5.43
C LEU A 36 5.43 -13.52 6.94
N PRO A 37 5.54 -12.49 7.80
CA PRO A 37 5.70 -12.69 9.25
C PRO A 37 4.44 -13.25 9.93
N ASN A 38 3.28 -13.08 9.29
CA ASN A 38 1.99 -13.60 9.76
C ASN A 38 1.02 -13.70 8.57
N ASN A 39 0.21 -14.76 8.50
CA ASN A 39 -0.81 -14.94 7.47
C ASN A 39 -2.02 -14.00 7.61
N SER A 40 -2.18 -13.34 8.75
CA SER A 40 -3.22 -12.33 8.97
C SER A 40 -2.75 -10.96 8.48
N VAL A 41 -2.97 -10.69 7.20
CA VAL A 41 -2.78 -9.34 6.62
C VAL A 41 -4.04 -8.53 6.91
N ARG A 42 -3.89 -7.39 7.57
CA ARG A 42 -4.99 -6.47 7.94
C ARG A 42 -5.13 -5.32 6.98
N TYR A 43 -4.02 -4.87 6.44
CA TYR A 43 -3.97 -3.74 5.52
C TYR A 43 -2.96 -3.99 4.41
N LEU A 44 -3.25 -3.52 3.23
CA LEU A 44 -2.41 -3.62 2.04
C LEU A 44 -2.32 -2.25 1.38
N TYR A 45 -1.11 -1.82 1.09
CA TYR A 45 -0.86 -0.57 0.39
C TYR A 45 0.18 -0.79 -0.71
N GLN A 46 -0.02 -0.19 -1.87
CA GLN A 46 0.97 -0.16 -2.94
C GLN A 46 1.55 1.25 -3.03
N ASP A 47 2.87 1.36 -2.87
CA ASP A 47 3.55 2.65 -2.98
C ASP A 47 3.71 3.11 -4.44
N SER A 48 4.16 4.34 -4.63
CA SER A 48 4.36 4.94 -5.95
C SER A 48 5.43 4.23 -6.80
N LYS A 49 6.30 3.43 -6.19
CA LYS A 49 7.29 2.59 -6.87
C LYS A 49 6.75 1.21 -7.26
N GLY A 50 5.49 0.90 -6.88
CA GLY A 50 4.80 -0.34 -7.18
C GLY A 50 5.03 -1.46 -6.18
N PHE A 51 5.75 -1.24 -5.09
CA PHE A 51 5.97 -2.23 -4.04
C PHE A 51 4.80 -2.33 -3.09
N LEU A 52 4.56 -3.53 -2.58
CA LEU A 52 3.48 -3.80 -1.65
C LEU A 52 3.95 -3.72 -0.20
N TRP A 53 3.19 -3.01 0.60
CA TRP A 53 3.32 -2.90 2.04
C TRP A 53 2.18 -3.67 2.70
N LEU A 54 2.52 -4.64 3.55
CA LEU A 54 1.57 -5.54 4.19
C LEU A 54 1.60 -5.33 5.70
N ALA A 55 0.53 -4.79 6.24
CA ALA A 55 0.33 -4.67 7.67
C ALA A 55 -0.19 -5.99 8.22
N THR A 56 0.59 -6.62 9.07
CA THR A 56 0.24 -7.88 9.75
C THR A 56 0.12 -7.68 11.25
N LEU A 57 -0.29 -8.72 11.98
CA LEU A 57 -0.29 -8.69 13.45
C LEU A 57 1.13 -8.63 14.06
N ASN A 58 2.15 -8.95 13.27
CA ASN A 58 3.55 -9.02 13.72
C ASN A 58 4.42 -7.93 13.09
N GLY A 59 3.84 -6.81 12.66
CA GLY A 59 4.53 -5.67 12.12
C GLY A 59 4.22 -5.39 10.65
N LEU A 60 4.97 -4.48 10.07
CA LEU A 60 4.88 -4.05 8.69
C LEU A 60 5.87 -4.82 7.83
N THR A 61 5.39 -5.35 6.72
CA THR A 61 6.24 -6.07 5.76
C THR A 61 6.21 -5.36 4.43
N TYR A 62 7.39 -5.26 3.81
CA TYR A 62 7.61 -4.67 2.51
C TYR A 62 8.01 -5.75 1.49
N ASP A 63 7.31 -5.84 0.36
CA ASP A 63 7.59 -6.77 -0.75
C ASP A 63 8.53 -6.12 -1.76
N GLY A 64 9.82 -6.09 -1.43
CA GLY A 64 10.89 -5.70 -2.34
C GLY A 64 11.48 -6.91 -3.06
N ASN A 65 12.81 -6.98 -3.15
CA ASN A 65 13.53 -8.16 -3.67
C ASN A 65 13.39 -9.39 -2.76
N SER A 66 13.09 -9.15 -1.48
CA SER A 66 12.74 -10.13 -0.45
C SER A 66 11.85 -9.44 0.57
N PHE A 67 11.05 -10.22 1.30
CA PHE A 67 10.25 -9.66 2.38
C PHE A 67 11.14 -9.08 3.47
N LEU A 68 11.01 -7.78 3.70
CA LEU A 68 11.64 -7.08 4.80
C LEU A 68 10.56 -6.73 5.83
N THR A 69 10.73 -7.17 7.07
CA THR A 69 9.76 -6.95 8.14
C THR A 69 10.29 -5.93 9.14
N PHE A 70 9.51 -4.88 9.36
CA PHE A 70 9.74 -3.85 10.35
C PHE A 70 8.91 -4.13 11.60
N ARG A 71 9.54 -3.93 12.77
CA ARG A 71 8.93 -4.07 14.08
C ARG A 71 9.34 -2.90 14.96
N PRO A 72 8.56 -2.61 16.02
CA PRO A 72 8.96 -1.62 17.01
C PRO A 72 10.28 -2.02 17.68
N GLU A 73 11.17 -1.04 17.86
CA GLU A 73 12.39 -1.18 18.66
C GLU A 73 12.26 -0.31 19.90
N ILE A 74 12.45 -0.93 21.07
CA ILE A 74 12.26 -0.25 22.35
C ILE A 74 13.31 0.86 22.51
N GLY A 75 12.82 2.10 22.65
CA GLY A 75 13.68 3.27 22.84
C GLY A 75 14.18 3.90 21.55
N ASP A 76 13.92 3.31 20.39
CA ASP A 76 14.24 3.90 19.11
C ASP A 76 13.05 4.68 18.55
N LYS A 77 13.21 6.00 18.39
CA LYS A 77 12.22 6.90 17.78
C LYS A 77 12.19 6.81 16.25
N VAL A 78 13.19 6.15 15.66
CA VAL A 78 13.38 6.01 14.21
C VAL A 78 13.05 4.58 13.78
N SER A 79 12.00 4.00 14.37
CA SER A 79 11.49 2.67 14.06
C SER A 79 9.97 2.68 13.93
N LEU A 80 9.38 1.52 13.65
CA LEU A 80 7.94 1.37 13.69
C LEU A 80 7.42 1.61 15.12
N ALA A 81 6.41 2.45 15.29
CA ALA A 81 5.94 2.84 16.62
C ALA A 81 5.18 1.73 17.36
N ASP A 82 4.40 0.91 16.61
CA ASP A 82 3.66 -0.25 17.17
C ASP A 82 3.41 -1.28 16.06
N ASN A 83 3.27 -2.56 16.44
CA ASN A 83 2.93 -3.64 15.49
C ASN A 83 1.50 -3.55 14.96
N ARG A 84 0.60 -2.86 15.65
CA ARG A 84 -0.80 -2.71 15.26
C ARG A 84 -0.94 -1.54 14.31
N ILE A 85 -0.99 -1.83 13.03
CA ILE A 85 -1.10 -0.86 11.97
C ILE A 85 -2.56 -0.75 11.54
N TYR A 86 -3.04 0.48 11.43
CA TYR A 86 -4.41 0.80 11.07
C TYR A 86 -4.53 1.39 9.67
N ASP A 87 -3.51 2.13 9.22
CA ASP A 87 -3.54 2.78 7.93
C ASP A 87 -2.13 3.06 7.40
N LEU A 88 -2.02 3.13 6.08
CA LEU A 88 -0.79 3.43 5.33
C LEU A 88 -1.14 4.39 4.20
N THR A 89 -0.40 5.48 4.09
CA THR A 89 -0.58 6.44 3.01
C THR A 89 0.73 7.11 2.64
N GLU A 90 0.95 7.35 1.34
CA GLU A 90 2.15 8.03 0.83
C GLU A 90 1.83 9.49 0.51
N ASP A 91 2.71 10.39 0.85
CA ASP A 91 2.62 11.80 0.46
C ASP A 91 3.40 12.09 -0.84
N LYS A 92 3.22 13.29 -1.38
CA LYS A 92 3.87 13.74 -2.62
C LYS A 92 5.39 13.83 -2.55
N ASN A 93 5.97 13.81 -1.36
CA ASN A 93 7.41 13.91 -1.13
C ASN A 93 8.06 12.51 -1.04
N GLY A 94 7.25 11.44 -1.13
CA GLY A 94 7.71 10.06 -1.04
C GLY A 94 7.91 9.59 0.40
N PHE A 95 7.19 10.17 1.36
CA PHE A 95 7.13 9.65 2.71
C PHE A 95 5.90 8.76 2.88
N LEU A 96 6.11 7.55 3.37
CA LEU A 96 5.04 6.64 3.76
C LEU A 96 4.70 6.90 5.23
N TRP A 97 3.49 7.37 5.45
CA TRP A 97 2.92 7.60 6.76
C TRP A 97 2.19 6.35 7.24
N ILE A 98 2.52 5.90 8.44
CA ILE A 98 2.04 4.65 9.01
C ILE A 98 1.31 4.98 10.30
N SER A 99 -0.01 4.84 10.29
CA SER A 99 -0.84 4.97 11.47
C SER A 99 -0.80 3.65 12.25
N THR A 100 -0.33 3.69 13.49
CA THR A 100 -0.30 2.53 14.38
C THR A 100 -1.41 2.62 15.43
N THR A 101 -1.15 2.43 16.69
CA THR A 101 -2.17 2.61 17.74
C THR A 101 -2.70 4.05 17.76
N PRO A 102 -3.90 4.31 18.33
CA PRO A 102 -4.36 5.67 18.53
C PRO A 102 -3.22 6.51 19.11
N GLU A 103 -2.91 7.63 18.42
CA GLU A 103 -1.90 8.61 18.84
C GLU A 103 -0.43 8.31 18.44
N LEU A 104 -0.14 7.20 17.76
CA LEU A 104 1.21 6.89 17.30
C LEU A 104 1.27 6.77 15.78
N PHE A 105 2.23 7.47 15.20
CA PHE A 105 2.56 7.39 13.78
C PHE A 105 4.04 7.04 13.61
N SER A 106 4.34 6.44 12.47
CA SER A 106 5.71 6.31 11.98
C SER A 106 5.78 6.90 10.58
N CYS A 107 6.92 7.42 10.23
CA CYS A 107 7.20 7.97 8.90
C CYS A 107 8.38 7.23 8.30
N TYR A 108 8.22 6.75 7.07
CA TYR A 108 9.28 6.03 6.35
C TYR A 108 9.61 6.77 5.05
N ASP A 109 10.86 7.12 4.87
CA ASP A 109 11.38 7.74 3.64
C ASP A 109 11.61 6.66 2.58
N LEU A 110 10.76 6.64 1.55
CA LEU A 110 10.85 5.66 0.46
C LEU A 110 12.10 5.83 -0.41
N GLN A 111 12.72 7.02 -0.42
CA GLN A 111 13.92 7.27 -1.20
C GLN A 111 15.17 6.78 -0.47
N ARG A 112 15.25 7.09 0.83
CA ARG A 112 16.39 6.72 1.69
C ARG A 112 16.25 5.31 2.25
N ALA A 113 15.07 4.70 2.12
CA ALA A 113 14.73 3.39 2.66
C ALA A 113 14.96 3.27 4.18
N CYS A 114 14.53 4.28 4.94
CA CYS A 114 14.67 4.32 6.40
C CYS A 114 13.52 5.04 7.07
N PHE A 115 13.26 4.72 8.34
CA PHE A 115 12.38 5.52 9.17
C PHE A 115 13.00 6.88 9.48
N VAL A 116 12.15 7.88 9.68
CA VAL A 116 12.57 9.25 9.99
C VAL A 116 11.87 9.75 11.24
N ASP A 117 12.61 10.49 12.07
CA ASP A 117 12.04 11.21 13.20
C ASP A 117 11.38 12.51 12.69
N TYR A 118 10.06 12.52 12.65
CA TYR A 118 9.26 13.67 12.28
C TYR A 118 8.89 14.55 13.49
N THR A 119 9.16 14.09 14.72
CA THR A 119 8.76 14.78 15.96
C THR A 119 9.51 16.09 16.19
N GLY A 120 10.71 16.22 15.60
CA GLY A 120 11.53 17.44 15.68
C GLY A 120 11.02 18.61 14.86
N THR A 121 10.01 18.41 14.02
CA THR A 121 9.47 19.49 13.16
C THR A 121 8.48 20.40 13.88
N GLY A 122 8.18 20.15 15.16
CA GLY A 122 7.21 20.93 15.96
C GLY A 122 5.75 20.80 15.49
N ALA A 123 5.50 19.97 14.46
CA ALA A 123 4.21 19.92 13.78
C ALA A 123 3.23 18.92 14.41
N LEU A 124 3.70 17.99 15.23
CA LEU A 124 2.87 16.91 15.76
C LEU A 124 2.91 16.88 17.29
N GLU A 125 1.94 17.52 17.91
CA GLU A 125 1.57 17.21 19.28
C GLU A 125 0.94 15.80 19.33
N LYS A 126 0.98 15.14 20.49
CA LYS A 126 0.34 13.84 20.70
C LYS A 126 -1.18 13.99 20.55
N ASN A 127 -1.87 12.89 20.22
CA ASN A 127 -3.33 12.75 20.13
C ASN A 127 -3.94 12.89 18.71
N TYR A 128 -3.29 12.37 17.69
CA TYR A 128 -3.91 12.22 16.39
C TYR A 128 -4.39 10.77 16.15
N SER A 129 -5.62 10.61 15.69
CA SER A 129 -6.25 9.30 15.52
C SER A 129 -6.29 8.79 14.09
N SER A 130 -6.03 9.63 13.12
CA SER A 130 -5.92 9.21 11.72
C SER A 130 -5.16 10.23 10.89
N ILE A 131 -4.64 9.74 9.78
CA ILE A 131 -3.89 10.51 8.78
C ILE A 131 -4.60 10.39 7.43
N PHE A 132 -4.61 11.46 6.67
CA PHE A 132 -5.13 11.49 5.32
C PHE A 132 -4.23 12.36 4.43
N VAL A 133 -3.87 11.86 3.26
CA VAL A 133 -3.14 12.62 2.26
C VAL A 133 -4.13 13.05 1.16
N ALA A 134 -4.29 14.35 1.00
CA ALA A 134 -5.15 14.92 -0.02
C ALA A 134 -4.51 14.83 -1.42
N ALA A 135 -5.32 14.93 -2.47
CA ALA A 135 -4.86 14.85 -3.86
C ALA A 135 -3.79 15.91 -4.24
N ASN A 136 -3.77 17.06 -3.55
CA ASN A 136 -2.75 18.09 -3.69
C ASN A 136 -1.44 17.76 -2.94
N GLY A 137 -1.42 16.64 -2.19
CA GLY A 137 -0.29 16.15 -1.41
C GLY A 137 -0.17 16.75 -0.01
N ASP A 138 -1.19 17.48 0.47
CA ASP A 138 -1.23 17.93 1.85
C ASP A 138 -1.57 16.77 2.79
N VAL A 139 -0.88 16.74 3.92
CA VAL A 139 -1.09 15.74 4.96
C VAL A 139 -2.01 16.31 6.03
N TRP A 140 -3.15 15.67 6.22
CA TRP A 140 -4.16 16.04 7.20
C TRP A 140 -4.16 15.06 8.36
N LEU A 141 -4.16 15.57 9.56
CA LEU A 141 -4.19 14.80 10.79
C LEU A 141 -5.49 15.08 11.53
N ARG A 142 -6.22 14.05 11.92
CA ARG A 142 -7.39 14.19 12.74
C ARG A 142 -7.02 14.10 14.21
N HIS A 143 -7.23 15.17 14.95
CA HIS A 143 -7.07 15.18 16.39
C HIS A 143 -8.19 14.35 17.06
N SER A 144 -7.79 13.47 18.00
CA SER A 144 -8.73 12.82 18.91
C SER A 144 -9.00 13.77 20.04
N GLY A 145 -10.14 14.50 19.95
CA GLY A 145 -10.61 15.41 21.02
C GLY A 145 -10.99 14.68 22.28
#